data_a77c2f24a7895a50e32bada829fe9e0d
#
_entry.id   a77c2f24a7895a50e32bada829fe9e0d
#
_cell.length_a   1.000
_cell.length_b   1.000
_cell.length_c   1.000
_cell.angle_alpha   90.00
_cell.angle_beta   90.00
_cell.angle_gamma   90.00
#
_symmetry.space_group_name_H-M   'P 1'
#
loop_
_entity.id
_entity.type
_entity.pdbx_description
1 polymer ?
#
loop_
_entity_poly.entity_id
_entity_poly.type
_entity_poly.pdbx_seq_one_letter_code
_entity_poly.pdbx_strand_id
1 'polypeptide(L)'
;ITFQMDPHPKRRKFLIRNIFLNRPAKHPLYIKSAEKFHPFIDRYGQFKHSNWPGKIIQDSDFKESFQEEDNFLSKFPIASNLTKYGGYKNGPRLKATGHFRVDQHGESWTLVDPDGYLFLSTGINFVGHILATTEVKKRSNYFEGLPSENSRFRSCFSRDDQYFNHGKANLIRKYGQLYENPYIERNLTRLKHWGFNTLGGWSIDNFSNVPESLRLPYTLNLNVTWKLPKPLINTKMMDVYDKRWREQLEEEFLDYSERVKDDPWLVGAFVNN
;
A
#
# COMPACT_ATOMS: atom_id res chain seq x y z
N ILE A 1 26.42 -10.01 14.49
CA ILE A 1 26.01 -8.58 14.48
C ILE A 1 26.83 -7.91 13.38
N THR A 2 26.17 -7.34 12.40
CA THR A 2 26.81 -6.65 11.29
C THR A 2 26.61 -5.13 11.47
N PHE A 3 27.69 -4.38 11.45
CA PHE A 3 27.64 -2.92 11.39
C PHE A 3 27.96 -2.50 9.95
N GLN A 4 27.00 -1.94 9.26
CA GLN A 4 27.17 -1.44 7.90
C GLN A 4 27.31 0.09 7.94
N MET A 5 28.32 0.60 7.26
CA MET A 5 28.52 2.03 7.07
C MET A 5 28.73 2.31 5.59
N ASP A 6 28.15 3.39 5.12
CA ASP A 6 28.40 3.86 3.76
C ASP A 6 29.87 4.28 3.58
N PRO A 7 30.48 4.00 2.43
CA PRO A 7 31.84 4.45 2.16
C PRO A 7 31.91 5.97 2.22
N HIS A 8 32.84 6.48 3.02
CA HIS A 8 33.10 7.91 3.16
C HIS A 8 34.55 8.24 2.81
N PRO A 9 34.81 9.31 2.04
CA PRO A 9 36.16 9.63 1.57
C PRO A 9 37.15 9.98 2.70
N LYS A 10 36.66 10.31 3.89
CA LYS A 10 37.50 10.55 5.06
C LYS A 10 37.37 9.41 6.06
N ARG A 11 38.52 8.91 6.56
CA ARG A 11 38.52 7.92 7.65
C ARG A 11 37.76 8.48 8.86
N ARG A 12 36.71 7.80 9.30
CA ARG A 12 36.00 8.09 10.55
C ARG A 12 36.33 7.01 11.57
N LYS A 13 36.58 7.40 12.80
CA LYS A 13 36.70 6.49 13.94
C LYS A 13 35.40 6.63 14.76
N PHE A 14 34.79 5.53 15.12
CA PHE A 14 33.73 5.50 16.10
C PHE A 14 34.05 4.47 17.16
N LEU A 15 33.61 4.72 18.37
CA LEU A 15 33.82 3.84 19.52
C LEU A 15 32.49 3.25 19.93
N ILE A 16 32.42 1.90 19.92
CA ILE A 16 31.27 1.19 20.44
C ILE A 16 31.64 0.71 21.85
N ARG A 17 30.85 1.10 22.85
CA ARG A 17 31.00 0.66 24.24
C ARG A 17 29.74 -0.06 24.70
N ASN A 18 29.89 -1.02 25.62
CA ASN A 18 28.80 -1.68 26.31
C ASN A 18 27.79 -2.37 25.37
N ILE A 19 28.29 -3.25 24.48
CA ILE A 19 27.41 -4.12 23.69
C ILE A 19 26.92 -5.25 24.62
N PHE A 20 25.63 -5.26 24.89
CA PHE A 20 25.00 -6.33 25.65
C PHE A 20 24.11 -7.17 24.74
N LEU A 21 24.28 -8.48 24.79
CA LEU A 21 23.34 -9.45 24.20
C LEU A 21 22.41 -9.92 25.32
N ASN A 22 21.23 -9.32 25.40
CA ASN A 22 20.20 -9.82 26.29
C ASN A 22 19.58 -11.08 25.70
N ARG A 23 19.79 -12.22 26.36
CA ARG A 23 19.01 -13.42 26.04
C ARG A 23 17.61 -13.25 26.65
N PRO A 24 16.54 -13.51 25.90
CA PRO A 24 15.22 -13.59 26.48
C PRO A 24 15.22 -14.67 27.57
N ALA A 25 14.55 -14.42 28.68
CA ALA A 25 14.48 -15.33 29.83
C ALA A 25 13.90 -16.72 29.49
N LYS A 26 13.14 -16.80 28.37
CA LYS A 26 12.63 -18.07 27.83
C LYS A 26 13.05 -18.19 26.37
N HIS A 27 13.65 -19.31 26.00
CA HIS A 27 13.92 -19.61 24.58
C HIS A 27 12.60 -19.75 23.82
N PRO A 28 12.49 -19.15 22.61
CA PRO A 28 11.38 -19.43 21.71
C PRO A 28 11.23 -20.95 21.49
N LEU A 29 9.98 -21.42 21.35
CA LEU A 29 9.69 -22.87 21.21
C LEU A 29 10.47 -23.55 20.07
N TYR A 30 10.73 -22.83 18.97
CA TYR A 30 11.47 -23.36 17.82
C TYR A 30 12.94 -23.71 18.14
N ILE A 31 13.55 -23.11 19.17
CA ILE A 31 14.92 -23.43 19.59
C ILE A 31 14.96 -24.78 20.32
N LYS A 32 13.84 -25.25 20.86
CA LYS A 32 13.76 -26.52 21.62
C LYS A 32 13.65 -27.74 20.71
N SER A 33 13.00 -27.63 19.54
CA SER A 33 12.88 -28.70 18.56
C SER A 33 12.39 -28.13 17.22
N ALA A 34 13.23 -28.17 16.18
CA ALA A 34 12.84 -27.77 14.83
C ALA A 34 11.65 -28.58 14.29
N GLU A 35 11.58 -29.88 14.60
CA GLU A 35 10.51 -30.77 14.17
C GLU A 35 9.16 -30.40 14.80
N LYS A 36 9.14 -29.92 16.03
CA LYS A 36 7.92 -29.46 16.70
C LYS A 36 7.52 -28.05 16.31
N PHE A 37 8.43 -27.27 15.74
CA PHE A 37 8.17 -25.91 15.30
C PHE A 37 7.56 -25.85 13.89
N HIS A 38 7.99 -26.69 12.98
CA HIS A 38 7.48 -26.75 11.61
C HIS A 38 6.24 -27.65 11.50
N PRO A 39 5.25 -27.27 10.67
CA PRO A 39 5.07 -25.97 10.03
C PRO A 39 4.64 -24.90 11.04
N PHE A 40 5.10 -23.66 10.86
CA PHE A 40 4.76 -22.54 11.75
C PHE A 40 3.86 -21.48 11.11
N ILE A 41 3.56 -21.60 9.82
CA ILE A 41 2.61 -20.74 9.10
C ILE A 41 1.39 -21.58 8.76
N ASP A 42 0.22 -21.12 9.17
CA ASP A 42 -1.05 -21.80 8.89
C ASP A 42 -1.54 -21.53 7.46
N ARG A 43 -2.66 -22.16 7.06
CA ARG A 43 -3.28 -22.02 5.74
C ARG A 43 -3.73 -20.59 5.39
N TYR A 44 -3.82 -19.70 6.36
CA TYR A 44 -4.19 -18.29 6.19
C TYR A 44 -2.96 -17.36 6.15
N GLY A 45 -1.76 -17.90 6.27
CA GLY A 45 -0.51 -17.13 6.32
C GLY A 45 -0.21 -16.52 7.69
N GLN A 46 -0.83 -17.03 8.76
CA GLN A 46 -0.66 -16.57 10.13
C GLN A 46 0.31 -17.47 10.89
N PHE A 47 0.94 -16.91 11.95
CA PHE A 47 1.76 -17.71 12.84
C PHE A 47 0.91 -18.72 13.61
N LYS A 48 1.26 -20.01 13.50
CA LYS A 48 0.44 -21.12 13.98
C LYS A 48 0.45 -21.27 15.51
N HIS A 49 1.61 -21.03 16.16
CA HIS A 49 1.85 -21.43 17.54
C HIS A 49 1.43 -20.39 18.58
N SER A 50 0.69 -19.36 18.21
CA SER A 50 0.09 -18.42 19.17
C SER A 50 -1.31 -18.00 18.74
N ASN A 51 -2.10 -17.57 19.70
CA ASN A 51 -3.44 -17.04 19.52
C ASN A 51 -3.46 -15.55 19.84
N TRP A 52 -4.33 -14.81 19.17
CA TRP A 52 -4.61 -13.38 19.40
C TRP A 52 -6.06 -13.08 19.02
N PRO A 53 -6.65 -12.00 19.55
CA PRO A 53 -7.99 -11.57 19.12
C PRO A 53 -8.04 -11.30 17.61
N GLY A 54 -9.02 -11.89 16.92
CA GLY A 54 -9.18 -11.76 15.47
C GLY A 54 -8.31 -12.70 14.63
N LYS A 55 -7.61 -13.68 15.22
CA LYS A 55 -6.96 -14.74 14.45
C LYS A 55 -8.01 -15.56 13.70
N ILE A 56 -7.79 -15.75 12.40
CA ILE A 56 -8.68 -16.57 11.54
C ILE A 56 -8.38 -18.04 11.81
N ILE A 57 -9.39 -18.80 12.19
CA ILE A 57 -9.31 -20.25 12.48
C ILE A 57 -9.98 -21.06 11.35
N GLN A 58 -11.06 -20.55 10.80
CA GLN A 58 -11.88 -21.19 9.76
C GLN A 58 -12.39 -20.17 8.74
N ASP A 59 -12.82 -20.65 7.57
CA ASP A 59 -13.24 -19.75 6.46
C ASP A 59 -14.48 -18.89 6.83
N SER A 60 -15.34 -19.35 7.76
CA SER A 60 -16.49 -18.56 8.25
C SER A 60 -16.08 -17.30 9.00
N ASP A 61 -14.92 -17.28 9.67
CA ASP A 61 -14.45 -16.14 10.46
C ASP A 61 -14.26 -14.88 9.57
N PHE A 62 -14.02 -15.06 8.27
CA PHE A 62 -13.97 -13.93 7.34
C PHE A 62 -15.30 -13.20 7.20
N LYS A 63 -16.44 -13.92 7.29
CA LYS A 63 -17.78 -13.31 7.25
C LYS A 63 -18.08 -12.60 8.56
N GLU A 64 -17.74 -13.22 9.67
CA GLU A 64 -17.90 -12.64 11.01
C GLU A 64 -17.06 -11.34 11.14
N SER A 65 -15.78 -11.38 10.73
CA SER A 65 -14.91 -10.20 10.72
C SER A 65 -15.44 -9.06 9.84
N PHE A 66 -16.17 -9.37 8.78
CA PHE A 66 -16.81 -8.37 7.93
C PHE A 66 -17.92 -7.63 8.68
N GLN A 67 -18.80 -8.35 9.36
CA GLN A 67 -19.89 -7.79 10.15
C GLN A 67 -19.39 -6.98 11.35
N GLU A 68 -18.38 -7.51 12.04
CA GLU A 68 -17.74 -6.79 13.15
C GLU A 68 -17.12 -5.46 12.67
N GLU A 69 -16.51 -5.47 11.50
CA GLU A 69 -15.96 -4.26 10.88
C GLU A 69 -17.05 -3.22 10.55
N ASP A 70 -18.18 -3.64 9.98
CA ASP A 70 -19.30 -2.74 9.70
C ASP A 70 -19.82 -2.10 11.00
N ASN A 71 -19.98 -2.91 12.05
CA ASN A 71 -20.38 -2.43 13.37
C ASN A 71 -19.35 -1.48 13.99
N PHE A 72 -18.06 -1.68 13.72
CA PHE A 72 -17.00 -0.80 14.18
C PHE A 72 -17.00 0.52 13.41
N LEU A 73 -17.04 0.48 12.08
CA LEU A 73 -17.00 1.67 11.23
C LEU A 73 -18.23 2.56 11.45
N SER A 74 -19.41 1.99 11.73
CA SER A 74 -20.64 2.76 12.01
C SER A 74 -20.51 3.69 13.23
N LYS A 75 -19.57 3.41 14.15
CA LYS A 75 -19.28 4.26 15.31
C LYS A 75 -18.46 5.51 14.96
N PHE A 76 -17.87 5.55 13.77
CA PHE A 76 -17.03 6.63 13.29
C PHE A 76 -17.65 7.22 12.02
N PRO A 77 -18.64 8.11 12.12
CA PRO A 77 -19.31 8.69 10.95
C PRO A 77 -18.32 9.45 10.09
N ILE A 78 -18.51 9.36 8.77
CA ILE A 78 -17.71 10.13 7.81
C ILE A 78 -17.89 11.61 8.09
N ALA A 79 -16.79 12.37 8.07
CA ALA A 79 -16.79 13.78 8.38
C ALA A 79 -17.71 14.59 7.42
N SER A 80 -18.74 15.24 7.96
CA SER A 80 -19.73 16.01 7.18
C SER A 80 -19.22 17.39 6.74
N ASN A 81 -18.16 17.87 7.37
CA ASN A 81 -17.52 19.16 7.11
C ASN A 81 -16.48 19.13 5.97
N LEU A 82 -16.38 18.01 5.26
CA LEU A 82 -15.53 17.88 4.07
C LEU A 82 -16.37 17.88 2.80
N THR A 83 -15.79 18.43 1.71
CA THR A 83 -16.34 18.30 0.36
C THR A 83 -16.21 16.86 -0.13
N LYS A 84 -16.77 16.53 -1.30
CA LYS A 84 -16.56 15.23 -1.94
C LYS A 84 -15.07 14.97 -2.22
N TYR A 85 -14.28 16.01 -2.46
CA TYR A 85 -12.84 15.96 -2.66
C TYR A 85 -12.01 16.06 -1.37
N GLY A 86 -12.66 16.15 -0.21
CA GLY A 86 -11.96 16.23 1.08
C GLY A 86 -11.51 17.64 1.49
N GLY A 87 -11.92 18.68 0.77
CA GLY A 87 -11.69 20.08 1.15
C GLY A 87 -12.54 20.50 2.37
N TYR A 88 -12.08 21.46 3.15
CA TYR A 88 -12.70 21.88 4.39
C TYR A 88 -13.83 22.90 4.16
N LYS A 89 -15.09 22.45 4.24
CA LYS A 89 -16.30 23.27 3.95
C LYS A 89 -16.46 24.49 4.84
N ASN A 90 -16.00 24.43 6.08
CA ASN A 90 -16.14 25.50 7.04
C ASN A 90 -15.00 26.53 6.97
N GLY A 91 -14.04 26.32 6.06
CA GLY A 91 -12.95 27.25 5.81
C GLY A 91 -13.24 28.25 4.70
N PRO A 92 -12.27 29.12 4.38
CA PRO A 92 -12.39 30.06 3.27
C PRO A 92 -12.51 29.29 1.95
N ARG A 93 -13.27 29.88 1.01
CA ARG A 93 -13.44 29.34 -0.33
C ARG A 93 -12.76 30.25 -1.34
N LEU A 94 -11.81 29.72 -2.09
CA LEU A 94 -11.15 30.38 -3.21
C LEU A 94 -11.92 30.12 -4.52
N LYS A 95 -11.38 30.58 -5.65
CA LYS A 95 -11.99 30.33 -6.96
C LYS A 95 -11.95 28.83 -7.28
N ALA A 96 -13.08 28.22 -7.61
CA ALA A 96 -13.15 26.86 -8.14
C ALA A 96 -12.50 26.80 -9.54
N THR A 97 -11.68 25.78 -9.80
CA THR A 97 -10.98 25.59 -11.07
C THR A 97 -11.25 24.22 -11.72
N GLY A 98 -11.94 23.32 -11.01
CA GLY A 98 -12.21 21.98 -11.47
C GLY A 98 -11.04 21.00 -11.25
N HIS A 99 -9.89 21.47 -10.74
CA HIS A 99 -8.71 20.66 -10.48
C HIS A 99 -8.07 21.06 -9.16
N PHE A 100 -7.31 20.12 -8.55
CA PHE A 100 -6.43 20.46 -7.43
C PHE A 100 -5.33 21.41 -7.87
N ARG A 101 -4.97 22.33 -7.00
CA ARG A 101 -3.87 23.28 -7.21
C ARG A 101 -3.25 23.72 -5.91
N VAL A 102 -2.06 24.26 -6.01
CA VAL A 102 -1.44 25.06 -4.95
C VAL A 102 -1.83 26.51 -5.15
N ASP A 103 -2.27 27.18 -4.08
CA ASP A 103 -2.65 28.59 -4.10
C ASP A 103 -2.22 29.27 -2.79
N GLN A 104 -2.20 30.59 -2.76
CA GLN A 104 -1.86 31.34 -1.58
C GLN A 104 -3.11 31.84 -0.88
N HIS A 105 -3.23 31.57 0.43
CA HIS A 105 -4.25 32.13 1.29
C HIS A 105 -3.60 32.86 2.47
N GLY A 106 -3.71 34.17 2.49
CA GLY A 106 -2.94 35.02 3.40
C GLY A 106 -1.44 34.89 3.12
N GLU A 107 -0.65 34.59 4.15
CA GLU A 107 0.80 34.37 4.04
C GLU A 107 1.19 32.90 3.78
N SER A 108 0.22 31.98 3.73
CA SER A 108 0.49 30.54 3.66
C SER A 108 0.14 29.96 2.30
N TRP A 109 1.02 29.08 1.80
CA TRP A 109 0.73 28.22 0.66
C TRP A 109 -0.14 27.04 1.10
N THR A 110 -1.16 26.70 0.32
CA THR A 110 -2.10 25.63 0.62
C THR A 110 -2.50 24.88 -0.64
N LEU A 111 -2.90 23.63 -0.48
CA LEU A 111 -3.64 22.92 -1.50
C LEU A 111 -5.09 23.39 -1.50
N VAL A 112 -5.68 23.49 -2.68
CA VAL A 112 -7.08 23.86 -2.90
C VAL A 112 -7.73 22.78 -3.75
N ASP A 113 -8.89 22.32 -3.32
CA ASP A 113 -9.65 21.30 -4.02
C ASP A 113 -10.33 21.87 -5.30
N PRO A 114 -10.87 21.02 -6.18
CA PRO A 114 -11.54 21.44 -7.42
C PRO A 114 -12.67 22.45 -7.23
N ASP A 115 -13.37 22.38 -6.08
CA ASP A 115 -14.49 23.26 -5.75
C ASP A 115 -14.06 24.58 -5.08
N GLY A 116 -12.74 24.75 -4.83
CA GLY A 116 -12.15 25.98 -4.28
C GLY A 116 -11.97 25.96 -2.76
N TYR A 117 -12.16 24.84 -2.07
CA TYR A 117 -11.95 24.76 -0.63
C TYR A 117 -10.52 24.40 -0.27
N LEU A 118 -10.05 24.92 0.87
CA LEU A 118 -8.74 24.57 1.39
C LEU A 118 -8.67 23.07 1.67
N PHE A 119 -7.55 22.44 1.28
CA PHE A 119 -7.38 21.02 1.35
C PHE A 119 -6.09 20.65 2.09
N LEU A 120 -6.21 19.88 3.16
CA LEU A 120 -5.09 19.26 3.86
C LEU A 120 -5.05 17.78 3.48
N SER A 121 -4.06 17.39 2.68
CA SER A 121 -3.89 15.99 2.27
C SER A 121 -3.49 15.12 3.45
N THR A 122 -4.34 14.17 3.79
CA THR A 122 -4.09 13.14 4.80
C THR A 122 -4.37 11.79 4.17
N GLY A 123 -3.34 11.00 3.91
CA GLY A 123 -3.48 9.78 3.11
C GLY A 123 -2.60 8.61 3.51
N ILE A 124 -2.82 7.49 2.83
CA ILE A 124 -2.09 6.24 2.99
C ILE A 124 -1.60 5.77 1.62
N ASN A 125 -0.38 5.25 1.57
CA ASN A 125 0.22 4.65 0.38
C ASN A 125 -0.23 3.19 0.19
N PHE A 126 -0.06 2.66 -1.02
CA PHE A 126 -0.32 1.26 -1.40
C PHE A 126 -1.77 0.77 -1.21
N VAL A 127 -2.74 1.67 -1.20
CA VAL A 127 -4.15 1.29 -1.10
C VAL A 127 -4.59 0.49 -2.33
N GLY A 128 -5.25 -0.66 -2.10
CA GLY A 128 -5.74 -1.54 -3.16
C GLY A 128 -4.73 -2.61 -3.63
N HIS A 129 -3.47 -2.54 -3.22
CA HIS A 129 -2.47 -3.57 -3.54
C HIS A 129 -2.35 -4.64 -2.45
N ILE A 130 -1.97 -5.86 -2.85
CA ILE A 130 -1.83 -7.00 -1.96
C ILE A 130 -0.38 -7.46 -1.97
N LEU A 131 0.40 -6.99 -0.99
CA LEU A 131 1.84 -7.24 -0.88
C LEU A 131 2.16 -8.41 0.08
N ALA A 132 1.45 -9.54 -0.06
CA ALA A 132 1.58 -10.69 0.82
C ALA A 132 2.16 -11.93 0.13
N THR A 133 3.01 -11.73 -0.90
CA THR A 133 3.65 -12.80 -1.65
C THR A 133 4.89 -13.29 -0.93
N THR A 134 5.01 -14.62 -0.76
CA THR A 134 6.17 -15.26 -0.12
C THR A 134 6.66 -16.47 -0.94
N GLU A 135 7.96 -16.75 -0.88
CA GLU A 135 8.53 -17.94 -1.49
C GLU A 135 8.09 -19.20 -0.73
N VAL A 136 7.52 -20.17 -1.42
CA VAL A 136 6.99 -21.41 -0.82
C VAL A 136 7.71 -22.67 -1.31
N LYS A 137 8.18 -22.72 -2.56
CA LYS A 137 8.75 -23.93 -3.18
C LYS A 137 9.98 -24.46 -2.42
N LYS A 138 10.87 -23.56 -1.97
CA LYS A 138 12.09 -23.93 -1.20
C LYS A 138 11.86 -24.00 0.31
N ARG A 139 10.66 -23.69 0.78
CA ARG A 139 10.29 -23.56 2.20
C ARG A 139 8.97 -24.25 2.51
N SER A 140 8.61 -25.27 1.73
CA SER A 140 7.32 -25.96 1.85
C SER A 140 7.04 -26.47 3.27
N ASN A 141 8.09 -26.87 3.99
CA ASN A 141 8.01 -27.31 5.39
C ASN A 141 7.60 -26.20 6.39
N TYR A 142 7.63 -24.91 5.98
CA TYR A 142 7.20 -23.80 6.83
C TYR A 142 5.68 -23.66 6.90
N PHE A 143 4.97 -24.15 5.85
CA PHE A 143 3.56 -23.88 5.61
C PHE A 143 2.70 -25.09 5.87
N GLU A 144 1.58 -24.89 6.56
CA GLU A 144 0.52 -25.88 6.72
C GLU A 144 -0.54 -25.68 5.64
N GLY A 145 -0.79 -26.72 4.85
CA GLY A 145 -1.95 -26.72 3.96
C GLY A 145 -1.94 -25.69 2.83
N LEU A 146 -0.79 -25.53 2.14
CA LEU A 146 -0.78 -24.80 0.86
C LEU A 146 -1.79 -25.43 -0.11
N PRO A 147 -2.63 -24.63 -0.80
CA PRO A 147 -3.62 -25.15 -1.73
C PRO A 147 -2.94 -25.90 -2.89
N SER A 148 -3.67 -26.86 -3.48
CA SER A 148 -3.21 -27.50 -4.71
C SER A 148 -3.24 -26.52 -5.89
N GLU A 149 -2.37 -26.74 -6.88
CA GLU A 149 -2.26 -25.92 -8.08
C GLU A 149 -3.55 -25.88 -8.91
N ASN A 150 -4.38 -26.93 -8.84
CA ASN A 150 -5.66 -27.02 -9.55
C ASN A 150 -6.85 -26.45 -8.75
N SER A 151 -6.60 -25.82 -7.61
CA SER A 151 -7.65 -25.26 -6.77
C SER A 151 -8.10 -23.86 -7.24
N ARG A 152 -9.20 -23.37 -6.62
CA ARG A 152 -9.66 -21.99 -6.80
C ARG A 152 -8.59 -20.92 -6.47
N PHE A 153 -7.48 -21.30 -5.88
CA PHE A 153 -6.37 -20.42 -5.52
C PHE A 153 -5.22 -20.45 -6.53
N ARG A 154 -5.40 -21.04 -7.72
CA ARG A 154 -4.34 -21.08 -8.76
C ARG A 154 -3.75 -19.68 -9.05
N SER A 155 -4.59 -18.66 -9.13
CA SER A 155 -4.15 -17.28 -9.38
C SER A 155 -3.33 -16.64 -8.23
N CYS A 156 -3.22 -17.31 -7.08
CA CYS A 156 -2.38 -16.86 -5.96
C CYS A 156 -0.93 -17.32 -6.08
N PHE A 157 -0.65 -18.27 -6.99
CA PHE A 157 0.71 -18.71 -7.30
C PHE A 157 1.33 -17.87 -8.41
N SER A 158 2.64 -17.68 -8.36
CA SER A 158 3.42 -16.97 -9.37
C SER A 158 4.82 -17.56 -9.56
N ARG A 159 5.46 -17.24 -10.70
CA ARG A 159 6.80 -17.70 -11.07
C ARG A 159 6.96 -19.21 -10.94
N ASP A 160 6.22 -19.97 -11.73
CA ASP A 160 6.24 -21.44 -11.73
C ASP A 160 6.05 -22.05 -10.34
N ASP A 161 5.06 -21.50 -9.61
CA ASP A 161 4.65 -21.91 -8.26
C ASP A 161 5.74 -21.76 -7.19
N GLN A 162 6.76 -20.96 -7.49
CA GLN A 162 7.79 -20.62 -6.51
C GLN A 162 7.23 -19.75 -5.36
N TYR A 163 6.25 -18.89 -5.65
CA TYR A 163 5.68 -17.94 -4.71
C TYR A 163 4.18 -18.14 -4.55
N PHE A 164 3.69 -17.87 -3.35
CA PHE A 164 2.26 -17.87 -3.03
C PHE A 164 1.86 -16.58 -2.31
N ASN A 165 0.69 -16.02 -2.67
CA ASN A 165 0.14 -14.82 -2.06
C ASN A 165 -1.01 -15.19 -1.11
N HIS A 166 -0.72 -15.30 0.19
CA HIS A 166 -1.71 -15.60 1.23
C HIS A 166 -2.78 -14.51 1.37
N GLY A 167 -2.40 -13.23 1.20
CA GLY A 167 -3.35 -12.11 1.24
C GLY A 167 -4.41 -12.24 0.16
N LYS A 168 -4.00 -12.50 -1.11
CA LYS A 168 -4.92 -12.76 -2.22
C LYS A 168 -5.81 -13.96 -1.95
N ALA A 169 -5.24 -15.06 -1.44
CA ALA A 169 -6.01 -16.25 -1.09
C ALA A 169 -7.07 -15.96 -0.02
N ASN A 170 -6.76 -15.13 0.97
CA ASN A 170 -7.69 -14.72 2.00
C ASN A 170 -8.80 -13.80 1.45
N LEU A 171 -8.49 -12.93 0.50
CA LEU A 171 -9.51 -12.13 -0.20
C LEU A 171 -10.46 -13.02 -1.01
N ILE A 172 -9.94 -14.04 -1.70
CA ILE A 172 -10.77 -15.04 -2.39
C ILE A 172 -11.67 -15.82 -1.41
N ARG A 173 -11.18 -16.12 -0.20
CA ARG A 173 -12.01 -16.74 0.86
C ARG A 173 -13.12 -15.79 1.33
N LYS A 174 -12.77 -14.51 1.50
CA LYS A 174 -13.68 -13.48 2.02
C LYS A 174 -14.73 -13.04 1.01
N TYR A 175 -14.35 -12.79 -0.24
CA TYR A 175 -15.16 -12.13 -1.26
C TYR A 175 -15.46 -13.00 -2.50
N GLY A 176 -14.83 -14.17 -2.63
CA GLY A 176 -14.92 -14.99 -3.83
C GLY A 176 -13.88 -14.60 -4.89
N GLN A 177 -14.02 -15.17 -6.09
CA GLN A 177 -13.06 -14.97 -7.19
C GLN A 177 -13.04 -13.53 -7.73
N LEU A 178 -14.12 -12.81 -7.63
CA LEU A 178 -14.26 -11.40 -8.06
C LEU A 178 -14.01 -10.44 -6.90
N TYR A 179 -12.99 -10.70 -6.10
CA TYR A 179 -12.68 -9.98 -4.85
C TYR A 179 -12.19 -8.55 -5.07
N GLU A 180 -11.69 -8.18 -6.25
CA GLU A 180 -10.99 -6.91 -6.48
C GLU A 180 -11.88 -5.71 -6.14
N ASN A 181 -13.06 -5.61 -6.75
CA ASN A 181 -13.96 -4.47 -6.51
C ASN A 181 -14.44 -4.40 -5.05
N PRO A 182 -15.00 -5.47 -4.44
CA PRO A 182 -15.38 -5.45 -3.03
C PRO A 182 -14.22 -5.10 -2.08
N TYR A 183 -13.00 -5.52 -2.40
CA TYR A 183 -11.80 -5.20 -1.62
C TYR A 183 -11.45 -3.71 -1.71
N ILE A 184 -11.46 -3.15 -2.93
CA ILE A 184 -11.19 -1.72 -3.15
C ILE A 184 -12.24 -0.86 -2.44
N GLU A 185 -13.53 -1.14 -2.66
CA GLU A 185 -14.63 -0.41 -2.03
C GLU A 185 -14.53 -0.45 -0.50
N ARG A 186 -14.19 -1.60 0.07
CA ARG A 186 -13.99 -1.75 1.52
C ARG A 186 -12.81 -0.90 2.03
N ASN A 187 -11.70 -0.85 1.31
CA ASN A 187 -10.57 -0.01 1.68
C ASN A 187 -10.94 1.48 1.65
N LEU A 188 -11.62 1.94 0.60
CA LEU A 188 -12.07 3.32 0.48
C LEU A 188 -13.07 3.69 1.59
N THR A 189 -13.99 2.78 1.92
CA THR A 189 -14.93 2.94 3.04
C THR A 189 -14.17 3.12 4.36
N ARG A 190 -13.21 2.25 4.67
CA ARG A 190 -12.36 2.38 5.87
C ARG A 190 -11.69 3.74 5.95
N LEU A 191 -11.03 4.14 4.87
CA LEU A 191 -10.27 5.38 4.82
C LEU A 191 -11.17 6.59 5.13
N LYS A 192 -12.36 6.66 4.54
CA LYS A 192 -13.33 7.73 4.82
C LYS A 192 -13.77 7.76 6.27
N HIS A 193 -14.09 6.60 6.86
CA HIS A 193 -14.48 6.52 8.27
C HIS A 193 -13.32 6.85 9.23
N TRP A 194 -12.09 6.58 8.83
CA TRP A 194 -10.89 6.93 9.60
C TRP A 194 -10.41 8.37 9.40
N GLY A 195 -11.10 9.15 8.57
CA GLY A 195 -10.79 10.55 8.32
C GLY A 195 -9.68 10.81 7.32
N PHE A 196 -9.24 9.77 6.57
CA PHE A 196 -8.32 9.97 5.46
C PHE A 196 -9.06 10.49 4.22
N ASN A 197 -8.41 11.39 3.50
CA ASN A 197 -8.99 12.02 2.31
C ASN A 197 -8.10 11.90 1.05
N THR A 198 -7.00 11.17 1.10
CA THR A 198 -6.08 11.04 -0.03
C THR A 198 -5.55 9.61 -0.15
N LEU A 199 -5.47 9.10 -1.37
CA LEU A 199 -4.70 7.92 -1.72
C LEU A 199 -3.28 8.36 -2.09
N GLY A 200 -2.32 7.96 -1.28
CA GLY A 200 -0.92 8.30 -1.49
C GLY A 200 -0.25 7.47 -2.57
N GLY A 201 1.05 7.61 -2.73
CA GLY A 201 1.84 6.95 -3.77
C GLY A 201 1.64 5.42 -3.82
N TRP A 202 1.75 4.87 -5.02
CA TRP A 202 1.53 3.43 -5.32
C TRP A 202 0.15 2.89 -4.93
N SER A 203 -0.84 3.74 -4.77
CA SER A 203 -2.23 3.32 -4.61
C SER A 203 -2.86 3.07 -5.98
N ILE A 204 -4.08 2.51 -6.00
CA ILE A 204 -4.86 2.41 -7.22
C ILE A 204 -5.11 3.80 -7.81
N ASP A 205 -5.12 3.87 -9.14
CA ASP A 205 -5.39 5.08 -9.92
C ASP A 205 -6.49 4.86 -10.99
N ASN A 206 -7.13 3.68 -10.97
CA ASN A 206 -8.27 3.36 -11.82
C ASN A 206 -9.54 3.19 -10.96
N PHE A 207 -10.49 4.08 -11.15
CA PHE A 207 -11.75 4.14 -10.41
C PHE A 207 -12.98 3.84 -11.29
N SER A 208 -12.80 3.24 -12.47
CA SER A 208 -13.92 2.98 -13.41
C SER A 208 -15.07 2.18 -12.79
N ASN A 209 -14.75 1.26 -11.88
CA ASN A 209 -15.72 0.41 -11.19
C ASN A 209 -16.01 0.86 -9.75
N VAL A 210 -15.56 2.05 -9.35
CA VAL A 210 -15.76 2.57 -7.99
C VAL A 210 -16.86 3.63 -7.99
N PRO A 211 -17.91 3.49 -7.17
CA PRO A 211 -18.93 4.53 -7.00
C PRO A 211 -18.30 5.88 -6.63
N GLU A 212 -18.79 6.98 -7.24
CA GLU A 212 -18.23 8.32 -6.98
C GLU A 212 -18.26 8.67 -5.49
N SER A 213 -19.30 8.24 -4.77
CA SER A 213 -19.44 8.45 -3.33
C SER A 213 -18.31 7.83 -2.49
N LEU A 214 -17.62 6.82 -3.01
CA LEU A 214 -16.49 6.17 -2.35
C LEU A 214 -15.12 6.68 -2.81
N ARG A 215 -15.05 7.39 -3.94
CA ARG A 215 -13.78 7.91 -4.46
C ARG A 215 -13.07 8.81 -3.45
N LEU A 216 -11.76 8.80 -3.50
CA LEU A 216 -10.87 9.70 -2.78
C LEU A 216 -9.89 10.33 -3.79
N PRO A 217 -9.49 11.57 -3.58
CA PRO A 217 -8.35 12.16 -4.26
C PRO A 217 -7.13 11.25 -4.22
N TYR A 218 -6.35 11.25 -5.27
CA TYR A 218 -5.22 10.33 -5.39
C TYR A 218 -3.99 10.99 -6.00
N THR A 219 -2.84 10.33 -5.82
CA THR A 219 -1.57 10.72 -6.43
C THR A 219 -1.10 9.64 -7.38
N LEU A 220 -0.51 10.04 -8.51
CA LEU A 220 0.11 9.13 -9.48
C LEU A 220 1.58 8.87 -9.14
N ASN A 221 2.07 7.69 -9.50
CA ASN A 221 3.49 7.39 -9.56
C ASN A 221 3.92 7.21 -11.02
N LEU A 222 4.76 8.12 -11.50
CA LEU A 222 5.39 8.04 -12.81
C LEU A 222 6.72 7.29 -12.68
N ASN A 223 6.74 6.05 -13.15
CA ASN A 223 7.89 5.14 -12.97
C ASN A 223 8.87 5.22 -14.16
N VAL A 224 9.50 6.36 -14.35
CA VAL A 224 10.39 6.62 -15.48
C VAL A 224 11.64 5.75 -15.48
N THR A 225 12.20 5.47 -14.29
CA THR A 225 13.45 4.71 -14.13
C THR A 225 13.39 3.28 -14.65
N TRP A 226 12.24 2.61 -14.55
CA TRP A 226 12.10 1.21 -14.91
C TRP A 226 12.16 0.96 -16.43
N LYS A 227 11.87 1.98 -17.22
CA LYS A 227 11.87 1.94 -18.69
C LYS A 227 13.23 2.33 -19.28
N LEU A 228 14.14 2.92 -18.48
CA LEU A 228 15.44 3.35 -18.96
C LEU A 228 16.43 2.19 -19.14
N PRO A 229 17.32 2.26 -20.15
CA PRO A 229 18.41 1.31 -20.30
C PRO A 229 19.31 1.29 -19.05
N LYS A 230 19.72 0.10 -18.62
CA LYS A 230 20.54 -0.11 -17.42
C LYS A 230 21.76 0.81 -17.26
N PRO A 231 22.50 1.24 -18.33
CA PRO A 231 23.64 2.14 -18.18
C PRO A 231 23.30 3.53 -17.62
N LEU A 232 22.04 3.93 -17.65
CA LEU A 232 21.58 5.21 -17.08
C LEU A 232 21.25 5.13 -15.59
N ILE A 233 21.14 3.92 -15.04
CA ILE A 233 20.82 3.69 -13.64
C ILE A 233 22.08 3.19 -12.95
N ASN A 234 22.91 4.10 -12.51
CA ASN A 234 24.13 3.73 -11.77
C ASN A 234 23.89 3.55 -10.27
N THR A 235 22.76 4.02 -9.78
CA THR A 235 22.28 3.85 -8.41
C THR A 235 20.76 4.01 -8.39
N LYS A 236 20.19 4.45 -7.29
CA LYS A 236 18.78 4.89 -7.21
C LYS A 236 18.54 6.29 -7.83
N MET A 237 19.57 6.97 -8.24
CA MET A 237 19.50 8.30 -8.87
C MET A 237 19.80 8.21 -10.36
N MET A 238 18.96 8.86 -11.14
CA MET A 238 19.13 8.98 -12.59
C MET A 238 20.00 10.18 -12.95
N ASP A 239 20.65 10.11 -14.08
CA ASP A 239 21.24 11.29 -14.70
C ASP A 239 20.14 12.12 -15.39
N VAL A 240 19.64 13.14 -14.69
CA VAL A 240 18.56 14.02 -15.16
C VAL A 240 19.00 14.92 -16.33
N TYR A 241 20.30 14.99 -16.63
CA TYR A 241 20.88 15.74 -17.75
C TYR A 241 20.98 14.88 -19.02
N ASP A 242 20.82 13.55 -18.91
CA ASP A 242 20.80 12.68 -20.08
C ASP A 242 19.51 12.93 -20.90
N LYS A 243 19.70 13.14 -22.21
CA LYS A 243 18.59 13.40 -23.14
C LYS A 243 17.54 12.26 -23.12
N ARG A 244 17.99 11.02 -23.01
CA ARG A 244 17.12 9.83 -23.00
C ARG A 244 16.19 9.81 -21.77
N TRP A 245 16.63 10.38 -20.65
CA TRP A 245 15.78 10.51 -19.46
C TRP A 245 14.61 11.46 -19.72
N ARG A 246 14.89 12.60 -20.37
CA ARG A 246 13.85 13.57 -20.74
C ARG A 246 12.85 12.97 -21.72
N GLU A 247 13.33 12.31 -22.79
CA GLU A 247 12.48 11.65 -23.77
C GLU A 247 11.57 10.60 -23.15
N GLN A 248 12.11 9.79 -22.22
CA GLN A 248 11.32 8.79 -21.50
C GLN A 248 10.31 9.41 -20.55
N LEU A 249 10.65 10.54 -19.93
CA LEU A 249 9.72 11.26 -19.07
C LEU A 249 8.56 11.84 -19.88
N GLU A 250 8.85 12.44 -21.05
CA GLU A 250 7.84 12.97 -21.97
C GLU A 250 6.89 11.85 -22.44
N GLU A 251 7.42 10.68 -22.82
CA GLU A 251 6.62 9.52 -23.22
C GLU A 251 5.70 9.05 -22.08
N GLU A 252 6.22 8.94 -20.87
CA GLU A 252 5.45 8.56 -19.68
C GLU A 252 4.34 9.58 -19.37
N PHE A 253 4.64 10.87 -19.48
CA PHE A 253 3.64 11.92 -19.30
C PHE A 253 2.54 11.87 -20.36
N LEU A 254 2.86 11.60 -21.63
CA LEU A 254 1.88 11.47 -22.69
C LEU A 254 0.93 10.30 -22.42
N ASP A 255 1.45 9.13 -22.02
CA ASP A 255 0.66 7.94 -21.70
C ASP A 255 -0.35 8.21 -20.56
N TYR A 256 0.08 8.93 -19.51
CA TYR A 256 -0.80 9.30 -18.42
C TYR A 256 -1.72 10.48 -18.73
N SER A 257 -1.27 11.49 -19.47
CA SER A 257 -2.01 12.74 -19.69
C SER A 257 -3.37 12.52 -20.32
N GLU A 258 -3.45 11.64 -21.34
CA GLU A 258 -4.72 11.28 -21.99
C GLU A 258 -5.75 10.75 -20.97
N ARG A 259 -5.31 10.02 -19.99
CA ARG A 259 -6.15 9.37 -18.98
C ARG A 259 -6.57 10.30 -17.85
N VAL A 260 -5.75 11.28 -17.49
CA VAL A 260 -5.93 12.06 -16.25
C VAL A 260 -6.07 13.56 -16.43
N LYS A 261 -5.93 14.10 -17.65
CA LYS A 261 -5.96 15.55 -17.91
C LYS A 261 -7.24 16.25 -17.41
N ASP A 262 -8.37 15.53 -17.44
CA ASP A 262 -9.67 16.05 -17.03
C ASP A 262 -10.18 15.41 -15.72
N ASP A 263 -9.30 14.68 -14.98
CA ASP A 263 -9.70 14.02 -13.75
C ASP A 263 -9.61 14.98 -12.56
N PRO A 264 -10.76 15.41 -11.98
CA PRO A 264 -10.78 16.30 -10.82
C PRO A 264 -10.30 15.65 -9.54
N TRP A 265 -10.10 14.32 -9.51
CA TRP A 265 -9.64 13.61 -8.34
C TRP A 265 -8.12 13.53 -8.22
N LEU A 266 -7.38 13.88 -9.27
CA LEU A 266 -5.92 13.87 -9.28
C LEU A 266 -5.37 15.07 -8.47
N VAL A 267 -4.64 14.78 -7.39
CA VAL A 267 -3.96 15.80 -6.57
C VAL A 267 -2.61 16.19 -7.21
N GLY A 268 -1.89 15.23 -7.76
CA GLY A 268 -0.58 15.44 -8.36
C GLY A 268 0.14 14.12 -8.66
N ALA A 269 1.39 14.21 -9.08
CA ALA A 269 2.20 13.05 -9.42
C ALA A 269 3.55 13.06 -8.72
N PHE A 270 4.05 11.86 -8.38
CA PHE A 270 5.42 11.61 -7.99
C PHE A 270 6.22 11.07 -9.16
N VAL A 271 7.43 11.55 -9.36
CA VAL A 271 8.37 10.99 -10.34
C VAL A 271 9.35 10.10 -9.60
N ASN A 272 9.21 8.79 -9.78
CA ASN A 272 9.95 7.73 -9.07
C ASN A 272 9.83 7.79 -7.53
N ASN A 273 10.83 7.23 -6.84
CA ASN A 273 10.90 7.16 -5.37
C ASN A 273 12.29 7.55 -4.90
#